data_272a8acc3c96f12b14e248dd6296411f
#
_entry.id   272a8acc3c96f12b14e248dd6296411f
#
_cell.length_a   1.000
_cell.length_b   1.000
_cell.length_c   1.000
_cell.angle_alpha   90.00
_cell.angle_beta   90.00
_cell.angle_gamma   90.00
#
_symmetry.space_group_name_H-M   'P 1'
#
loop_
_entity.id
_entity.type
_entity.pdbx_description
1 polymer ?
#
loop_
_entity_poly.entity_id
_entity_poly.type
_entity_poly.pdbx_seq_one_letter_code
_entity_poly.pdbx_strand_id
1 'polypeptide(L)'
;MTEPTHHHPHHAPHHPLAHLALSAGPDTETAGAGVVLQALPFCPSMVLRGESSDANFTEAFHAALGFDLPLKPNHVTRWNALAALWMGPNEWLLLGAADGNDLSASLADHRHAIIPNGDGQQIIALSGGRAAEVLAKLCPLDLDDGNLVPGRCARSVLAGIGVLV
;
A
#
# COMPACT_ATOMS: atom_id res chain seq x y z
N MET A 1 -34.17 28.33 11.02
CA MET A 1 -33.19 27.68 11.91
C MET A 1 -32.25 26.95 11.03
N THR A 2 -31.13 27.55 10.67
CA THR A 2 -30.11 27.00 9.76
C THR A 2 -29.08 26.31 10.64
N GLU A 3 -28.96 24.98 10.48
CA GLU A 3 -27.90 24.21 11.14
C GLU A 3 -26.52 24.67 10.66
N PRO A 4 -25.55 24.83 11.55
CA PRO A 4 -24.20 25.15 11.16
C PRO A 4 -23.58 23.91 10.52
N THR A 5 -23.22 24.00 9.25
CA THR A 5 -22.35 23.05 8.56
C THR A 5 -21.00 23.02 9.27
N HIS A 6 -20.75 21.98 10.05
CA HIS A 6 -19.42 21.70 10.60
C HIS A 6 -18.46 21.41 9.44
N HIS A 7 -17.74 22.45 9.02
CA HIS A 7 -16.57 22.30 8.18
C HIS A 7 -15.48 21.66 9.05
N HIS A 8 -15.29 20.35 8.94
CA HIS A 8 -14.08 19.75 9.46
C HIS A 8 -12.91 20.30 8.63
N PRO A 9 -11.89 20.92 9.26
CA PRO A 9 -10.71 21.33 8.53
C PRO A 9 -10.12 20.08 7.90
N HIS A 10 -9.98 20.08 6.57
CA HIS A 10 -9.22 19.05 5.86
C HIS A 10 -7.80 19.10 6.41
N HIS A 11 -7.49 18.18 7.33
CA HIS A 11 -6.11 17.99 7.76
C HIS A 11 -5.34 17.53 6.54
N ALA A 12 -4.31 18.26 6.17
CA ALA A 12 -3.40 17.82 5.14
C ALA A 12 -2.84 16.45 5.57
N PRO A 13 -2.79 15.45 4.68
CA PRO A 13 -2.30 14.13 5.02
C PRO A 13 -0.88 14.25 5.57
N HIS A 14 -0.68 13.80 6.80
CA HIS A 14 0.59 13.87 7.49
C HIS A 14 1.29 12.51 7.44
N HIS A 15 2.55 12.55 7.05
CA HIS A 15 3.46 11.42 7.14
C HIS A 15 3.59 11.00 8.62
N PRO A 16 3.26 9.76 9.02
CA PRO A 16 3.30 9.33 10.41
C PRO A 16 4.63 9.57 11.13
N LEU A 17 5.75 9.51 10.40
CA LEU A 17 7.10 9.75 10.90
C LEU A 17 7.61 11.19 10.68
N ALA A 18 6.75 12.12 10.25
CA ALA A 18 7.16 13.50 9.96
C ALA A 18 7.80 14.19 11.19
N HIS A 19 7.32 13.85 12.39
CA HIS A 19 7.83 14.39 13.65
C HIS A 19 9.28 13.98 13.96
N LEU A 20 9.79 12.92 13.34
CA LEU A 20 11.16 12.44 13.53
C LEU A 20 12.17 13.16 12.64
N ALA A 21 11.72 14.03 11.73
CA ALA A 21 12.55 14.75 10.76
C ALA A 21 13.58 13.83 10.08
N LEU A 22 13.18 12.59 9.79
CA LEU A 22 14.03 11.62 9.08
C LEU A 22 14.23 12.15 7.67
N SER A 23 15.36 12.83 7.45
CA SER A 23 15.72 13.29 6.12
C SER A 23 16.08 12.08 5.25
N ALA A 24 15.21 11.77 4.29
CA ALA A 24 15.59 10.97 3.14
C ALA A 24 16.51 11.84 2.26
N GLY A 25 17.76 11.99 2.68
CA GLY A 25 18.78 12.65 1.85
C GLY A 25 19.34 11.64 0.86
N PRO A 26 19.57 12.02 -0.41
CA PRO A 26 20.30 11.19 -1.37
C PRO A 26 21.77 10.97 -0.98
N ASP A 27 22.24 11.62 0.08
CA ASP A 27 23.65 11.75 0.41
C ASP A 27 24.16 10.81 1.51
N THR A 28 23.37 9.85 1.96
CA THR A 28 23.93 8.75 2.73
C THR A 28 24.44 7.66 1.78
N GLU A 29 25.37 8.00 0.91
CA GLU A 29 26.40 7.06 0.50
C GLU A 29 27.21 6.69 1.76
N THR A 30 26.63 5.86 2.60
CA THR A 30 27.43 5.09 3.53
C THR A 30 28.16 4.05 2.70
N ALA A 31 29.26 4.47 2.08
CA ALA A 31 30.18 3.59 1.39
C ALA A 31 30.49 2.43 2.35
N GLY A 32 29.97 1.24 2.06
CA GLY A 32 30.11 0.04 2.89
C GLY A 32 28.92 -0.35 3.77
N ALA A 33 27.83 0.43 3.85
CA ALA A 33 26.62 -0.03 4.51
C ALA A 33 25.96 -1.15 3.68
N GLY A 34 25.87 -2.35 4.23
CA GLY A 34 25.22 -3.48 3.56
C GLY A 34 23.70 -3.31 3.42
N VAL A 35 23.12 -2.31 4.08
CA VAL A 35 21.66 -2.05 4.12
C VAL A 35 21.40 -0.55 4.22
N VAL A 36 20.39 -0.08 3.48
CA VAL A 36 19.85 1.28 3.57
C VAL A 36 18.36 1.18 3.91
N LEU A 37 17.95 1.97 4.89
CA LEU A 37 16.55 2.13 5.32
C LEU A 37 16.10 3.55 5.00
N GLN A 38 14.99 3.69 4.26
CA GLN A 38 14.48 4.99 3.86
C GLN A 38 12.97 5.07 4.10
N ALA A 39 12.50 6.08 4.82
CA ALA A 39 11.09 6.43 4.85
C ALA A 39 10.72 7.09 3.52
N LEU A 40 9.78 6.51 2.79
CA LEU A 40 9.30 7.08 1.53
C LEU A 40 8.32 8.23 1.79
N PRO A 41 8.17 9.16 0.83
CA PRO A 41 7.15 10.20 0.91
C PRO A 41 5.75 9.62 1.12
N PHE A 42 4.84 10.43 1.60
CA PHE A 42 3.44 10.05 1.73
C PHE A 42 2.91 9.49 0.41
N CYS A 43 2.27 8.33 0.49
CA CYS A 43 1.62 7.67 -0.63
C CYS A 43 0.13 7.50 -0.31
N PRO A 44 -0.76 8.15 -1.05
CA PRO A 44 -2.19 7.93 -0.88
C PRO A 44 -2.50 6.45 -0.98
N SER A 45 -3.29 5.94 -0.05
CA SER A 45 -3.69 4.55 -0.06
C SER A 45 -5.12 4.36 0.42
N MET A 46 -5.75 3.30 -0.08
CA MET A 46 -7.10 2.91 0.31
C MET A 46 -7.24 1.40 0.30
N VAL A 47 -8.12 0.88 1.14
CA VAL A 47 -8.54 -0.52 1.08
C VAL A 47 -9.79 -0.61 0.22
N LEU A 48 -9.71 -1.41 -0.84
CA LEU A 48 -10.86 -1.80 -1.66
C LEU A 48 -11.36 -3.16 -1.19
N ARG A 49 -12.66 -3.29 -0.98
CA ARG A 49 -13.35 -4.57 -0.79
C ARG A 49 -14.40 -4.75 -1.87
N GLY A 50 -14.54 -5.96 -2.37
CA GLY A 50 -15.51 -6.32 -3.40
C GLY A 50 -15.47 -7.81 -3.69
N GLU A 51 -16.39 -8.31 -4.50
CA GLU A 51 -16.50 -9.74 -4.79
C GLU A 51 -15.54 -10.13 -5.94
N SER A 52 -14.46 -10.82 -5.62
CA SER A 52 -13.43 -11.22 -6.60
C SER A 52 -13.92 -12.22 -7.65
N SER A 53 -14.98 -12.95 -7.37
CA SER A 53 -15.62 -13.89 -8.29
C SER A 53 -16.61 -13.23 -9.25
N ASP A 54 -16.97 -11.97 -9.03
CA ASP A 54 -17.80 -11.17 -9.94
C ASP A 54 -16.93 -10.58 -11.07
N ALA A 55 -17.05 -11.14 -12.26
CA ALA A 55 -16.33 -10.68 -13.43
C ALA A 55 -16.66 -9.21 -13.77
N ASN A 56 -17.92 -8.80 -13.60
CA ASN A 56 -18.34 -7.43 -13.89
C ASN A 56 -17.67 -6.43 -12.93
N PHE A 57 -17.54 -6.79 -11.65
CA PHE A 57 -16.79 -5.97 -10.68
C PHE A 57 -15.32 -5.79 -11.07
N THR A 58 -14.65 -6.89 -11.46
CA THR A 58 -13.24 -6.83 -11.85
C THR A 58 -13.03 -6.09 -13.18
N GLU A 59 -13.96 -6.22 -14.12
CA GLU A 59 -13.97 -5.46 -15.38
C GLU A 59 -14.22 -3.96 -15.15
N ALA A 60 -15.15 -3.60 -14.25
CA ALA A 60 -15.41 -2.20 -13.88
C ALA A 60 -14.17 -1.57 -13.22
N PHE A 61 -13.48 -2.32 -12.34
CA PHE A 61 -12.21 -1.87 -11.77
C PHE A 61 -11.15 -1.64 -12.86
N HIS A 62 -11.00 -2.59 -13.79
CA HIS A 62 -10.06 -2.45 -14.91
C HIS A 62 -10.38 -1.22 -15.77
N ALA A 63 -11.65 -1.02 -16.10
CA ALA A 63 -12.10 0.12 -16.89
C ALA A 63 -11.80 1.47 -16.19
N ALA A 64 -11.90 1.51 -14.85
CA ALA A 64 -11.66 2.71 -14.06
C ALA A 64 -10.16 3.05 -13.94
N LEU A 65 -9.30 2.06 -13.74
CA LEU A 65 -7.89 2.28 -13.39
C LEU A 65 -6.88 1.81 -14.44
N GLY A 66 -7.30 1.05 -15.46
CA GLY A 66 -6.48 0.62 -16.58
C GLY A 66 -5.59 -0.60 -16.31
N PHE A 67 -5.82 -1.32 -15.19
CA PHE A 67 -5.09 -2.55 -14.87
C PHE A 67 -5.95 -3.51 -14.03
N ASP A 68 -5.54 -4.77 -13.95
CA ASP A 68 -6.31 -5.82 -13.28
C ASP A 68 -6.04 -5.88 -11.79
N LEU A 69 -7.08 -6.23 -11.00
CA LEU A 69 -6.90 -6.64 -9.61
C LEU A 69 -6.11 -7.97 -9.54
N PRO A 70 -5.17 -8.09 -8.60
CA PRO A 70 -4.51 -9.38 -8.36
C PRO A 70 -5.49 -10.34 -7.69
N LEU A 71 -5.90 -11.40 -8.39
CA LEU A 71 -6.85 -12.40 -7.86
C LEU A 71 -6.13 -13.58 -7.19
N LYS A 72 -4.84 -13.78 -7.48
CA LYS A 72 -4.04 -14.82 -6.83
C LYS A 72 -3.53 -14.30 -5.47
N PRO A 73 -3.55 -15.14 -4.41
CA PRO A 73 -3.02 -14.78 -3.10
C PRO A 73 -1.58 -14.25 -3.16
N ASN A 74 -1.33 -13.20 -2.39
CA ASN A 74 -0.01 -12.60 -2.24
C ASN A 74 0.60 -12.02 -3.54
N HIS A 75 -0.24 -11.65 -4.51
CA HIS A 75 0.23 -11.00 -5.73
C HIS A 75 0.01 -9.49 -5.71
N VAL A 76 0.81 -8.81 -6.50
CA VAL A 76 0.74 -7.37 -6.74
C VAL A 76 0.61 -7.14 -8.23
N THR A 77 -0.30 -6.27 -8.63
CA THR A 77 -0.35 -5.70 -9.97
C THR A 77 0.00 -4.22 -9.91
N ARG A 78 0.66 -3.70 -10.95
CA ARG A 78 1.11 -2.32 -11.01
C ARG A 78 0.83 -1.72 -12.37
N TRP A 79 0.47 -0.44 -12.37
CA TRP A 79 0.31 0.35 -13.59
C TRP A 79 0.69 1.81 -13.31
N ASN A 80 1.76 2.28 -13.98
CA ASN A 80 2.31 3.61 -13.71
C ASN A 80 2.64 3.82 -12.22
N ALA A 81 2.04 4.83 -11.60
CA ALA A 81 2.20 5.12 -10.17
C ALA A 81 1.23 4.35 -9.26
N LEU A 82 0.32 3.53 -9.84
CA LEU A 82 -0.68 2.79 -9.09
C LEU A 82 -0.21 1.37 -8.80
N ALA A 83 -0.62 0.83 -7.67
CA ALA A 83 -0.45 -0.59 -7.36
C ALA A 83 -1.68 -1.12 -6.63
N ALA A 84 -2.06 -2.38 -6.92
CA ALA A 84 -3.01 -3.14 -6.14
C ALA A 84 -2.30 -4.36 -5.53
N LEU A 85 -2.41 -4.50 -4.21
CA LEU A 85 -1.79 -5.56 -3.44
C LEU A 85 -2.89 -6.45 -2.85
N TRP A 86 -2.82 -7.74 -3.09
CA TRP A 86 -3.77 -8.70 -2.53
C TRP A 86 -3.61 -8.79 -1.01
N MET A 87 -4.67 -8.47 -0.27
CA MET A 87 -4.66 -8.46 1.19
C MET A 87 -5.40 -9.64 1.80
N GLY A 88 -6.30 -10.23 1.03
CA GLY A 88 -7.14 -11.35 1.42
C GLY A 88 -8.18 -11.63 0.34
N PRO A 89 -8.98 -12.68 0.48
CA PRO A 89 -10.14 -12.87 -0.37
C PRO A 89 -10.99 -11.60 -0.34
N ASN A 90 -11.32 -11.08 -1.53
CA ASN A 90 -12.19 -9.91 -1.67
C ASN A 90 -11.66 -8.61 -1.02
N GLU A 91 -10.34 -8.50 -0.76
CA GLU A 91 -9.71 -7.32 -0.15
C GLU A 91 -8.37 -6.99 -0.79
N TRP A 92 -8.18 -5.73 -1.17
CA TRP A 92 -6.95 -5.21 -1.79
C TRP A 92 -6.54 -3.89 -1.16
N LEU A 93 -5.23 -3.68 -1.02
CA LEU A 93 -4.65 -2.37 -0.76
C LEU A 93 -4.29 -1.71 -2.09
N LEU A 94 -4.87 -0.55 -2.35
CA LEU A 94 -4.53 0.29 -3.49
C LEU A 94 -3.56 1.37 -3.03
N LEU A 95 -2.43 1.51 -3.72
CA LEU A 95 -1.42 2.54 -3.50
C LEU A 95 -1.38 3.51 -4.68
N GLY A 96 -1.15 4.78 -4.39
CA GLY A 96 -1.05 5.83 -5.39
C GLY A 96 -2.39 6.32 -5.94
N ALA A 97 -3.50 5.73 -5.54
CA ALA A 97 -4.84 6.16 -5.95
C ALA A 97 -5.19 7.48 -5.27
N ALA A 98 -5.36 8.52 -6.05
CA ALA A 98 -5.56 9.88 -5.54
C ALA A 98 -7.00 10.16 -5.08
N ASP A 99 -8.01 9.53 -5.67
CA ASP A 99 -9.41 9.78 -5.36
C ASP A 99 -10.24 8.49 -5.31
N GLY A 100 -10.72 8.19 -4.10
CA GLY A 100 -11.64 7.07 -3.89
C GLY A 100 -13.06 7.32 -4.38
N ASN A 101 -13.45 8.58 -4.57
CA ASN A 101 -14.80 8.94 -5.01
C ASN A 101 -15.04 8.56 -6.47
N ASP A 102 -14.06 8.80 -7.34
CA ASP A 102 -14.15 8.44 -8.75
C ASP A 102 -14.20 6.93 -8.94
N LEU A 103 -13.39 6.19 -8.19
CA LEU A 103 -13.43 4.74 -8.19
C LEU A 103 -14.75 4.21 -7.63
N SER A 104 -15.26 4.81 -6.55
CA SER A 104 -16.56 4.43 -5.98
C SER A 104 -17.71 4.67 -6.96
N ALA A 105 -17.68 5.78 -7.71
CA ALA A 105 -18.67 6.05 -8.74
C ALA A 105 -18.61 5.02 -9.88
N SER A 106 -17.41 4.62 -10.29
CA SER A 106 -17.21 3.60 -11.33
C SER A 106 -17.67 2.21 -10.89
N LEU A 107 -17.67 1.93 -9.59
CA LEU A 107 -18.09 0.66 -9.01
C LEU A 107 -19.52 0.69 -8.42
N ALA A 108 -20.30 1.76 -8.66
CA ALA A 108 -21.59 2.00 -8.00
C ALA A 108 -22.60 0.86 -8.16
N ASP A 109 -22.59 0.17 -9.31
CA ASP A 109 -23.49 -0.96 -9.59
C ASP A 109 -23.05 -2.28 -8.94
N HIS A 110 -21.89 -2.28 -8.26
CA HIS A 110 -21.33 -3.47 -7.62
C HIS A 110 -21.24 -3.30 -6.11
N ARG A 111 -21.40 -4.40 -5.39
CA ARG A 111 -21.20 -4.40 -3.94
C ARG A 111 -19.72 -4.19 -3.64
N HIS A 112 -19.37 -3.01 -3.11
CA HIS A 112 -18.01 -2.67 -2.78
C HIS A 112 -17.92 -1.80 -1.52
N ALA A 113 -16.71 -1.65 -0.98
CA ALA A 113 -16.35 -0.63 0.00
C ALA A 113 -14.96 -0.09 -0.29
N ILE A 114 -14.81 1.23 -0.20
CA ILE A 114 -13.52 1.92 -0.31
C ILE A 114 -13.27 2.64 0.99
N ILE A 115 -12.15 2.33 1.62
CA ILE A 115 -11.79 2.85 2.94
C ILE A 115 -10.45 3.56 2.81
N PRO A 116 -10.39 4.91 2.94
CA PRO A 116 -9.12 5.64 2.99
C PRO A 116 -8.23 5.10 4.12
N ASN A 117 -6.95 4.89 3.85
CA ASN A 117 -6.01 4.26 4.79
C ASN A 117 -4.64 4.96 4.81
N GLY A 118 -4.50 6.12 4.15
CA GLY A 118 -3.21 6.78 3.96
C GLY A 118 -2.53 7.26 5.24
N ASP A 119 -3.28 7.84 6.17
CA ASP A 119 -2.72 8.51 7.36
C ASP A 119 -2.22 7.54 8.43
N GLY A 120 -2.65 6.29 8.38
CA GLY A 120 -2.26 5.24 9.33
C GLY A 120 -1.05 4.41 8.92
N GLN A 121 -0.46 4.68 7.75
CA GLN A 121 0.60 3.83 7.20
C GLN A 121 1.80 4.61 6.70
N GLN A 122 2.96 3.99 6.82
CA GLN A 122 4.23 4.51 6.30
C GLN A 122 4.87 3.45 5.42
N ILE A 123 5.30 3.86 4.23
CA ILE A 123 6.11 3.02 3.37
C ILE A 123 7.58 3.24 3.72
N ILE A 124 8.27 2.15 4.03
CA ILE A 124 9.70 2.14 4.31
C ILE A 124 10.38 1.29 3.25
N ALA A 125 11.32 1.86 2.53
CA ALA A 125 12.17 1.12 1.62
C ALA A 125 13.37 0.55 2.39
N LEU A 126 13.61 -0.74 2.19
CA LEU A 126 14.80 -1.44 2.66
C LEU A 126 15.56 -1.95 1.44
N SER A 127 16.82 -1.55 1.30
CA SER A 127 17.64 -1.91 0.15
C SER A 127 19.09 -2.24 0.56
N GLY A 128 19.87 -2.77 -0.39
CA GLY A 128 21.25 -3.20 -0.17
C GLY A 128 21.41 -4.71 -0.15
N GLY A 129 22.63 -5.19 -0.33
CA GLY A 129 22.95 -6.61 -0.48
C GLY A 129 22.60 -7.49 0.72
N ARG A 130 22.40 -6.88 1.89
CA ARG A 130 22.05 -7.59 3.14
C ARG A 130 20.63 -7.28 3.62
N ALA A 131 19.79 -6.68 2.78
CA ALA A 131 18.41 -6.31 3.15
C ALA A 131 17.58 -7.52 3.61
N ALA A 132 17.65 -8.63 2.87
CA ALA A 132 16.96 -9.86 3.23
C ALA A 132 17.44 -10.44 4.57
N GLU A 133 18.75 -10.42 4.86
CA GLU A 133 19.29 -10.89 6.13
C GLU A 133 18.77 -10.06 7.33
N VAL A 134 18.65 -8.74 7.17
CA VAL A 134 18.14 -7.85 8.21
C VAL A 134 16.65 -8.11 8.42
N LEU A 135 15.89 -8.22 7.34
CA LEU A 135 14.45 -8.50 7.40
C LEU A 135 14.18 -9.86 8.08
N ALA A 136 14.93 -10.90 7.73
CA ALA A 136 14.80 -12.24 8.31
C ALA A 136 15.04 -12.31 9.82
N LYS A 137 15.81 -11.38 10.39
CA LYS A 137 16.03 -11.32 11.84
C LYS A 137 14.82 -10.82 12.63
N LEU A 138 13.94 -10.06 11.97
CA LEU A 138 12.85 -9.34 12.62
C LEU A 138 11.47 -9.78 12.13
N CYS A 139 11.42 -10.52 11.01
CA CYS A 139 10.21 -10.93 10.32
C CYS A 139 10.20 -12.45 10.16
N PRO A 140 9.13 -13.16 10.55
CA PRO A 140 9.03 -14.61 10.44
C PRO A 140 8.70 -15.10 9.03
N LEU A 141 8.68 -14.23 8.02
CA LEU A 141 8.51 -14.63 6.64
C LEU A 141 9.72 -15.44 6.18
N ASP A 142 9.46 -16.50 5.44
CA ASP A 142 10.48 -17.17 4.65
C ASP A 142 10.83 -16.28 3.44
N LEU A 143 12.01 -15.69 3.51
CA LEU A 143 12.55 -14.78 2.50
C LEU A 143 13.53 -15.46 1.55
N ASP A 144 13.69 -16.76 1.69
CA ASP A 144 14.56 -17.55 0.84
C ASP A 144 14.01 -17.69 -0.59
N ASP A 145 14.85 -18.11 -1.49
CA ASP A 145 14.69 -18.08 -2.95
C ASP A 145 13.28 -18.38 -3.46
N GLY A 146 12.62 -17.36 -3.95
CA GLY A 146 11.36 -17.49 -4.69
C GLY A 146 10.08 -17.22 -3.90
N ASN A 147 10.11 -17.05 -2.57
CA ASN A 147 8.89 -16.83 -1.78
C ASN A 147 8.41 -15.37 -1.81
N LEU A 148 9.32 -14.42 -1.71
CA LEU A 148 9.03 -13.00 -1.83
C LEU A 148 9.83 -12.37 -2.98
N VAL A 149 9.36 -12.56 -4.20
CA VAL A 149 9.94 -12.01 -5.43
C VAL A 149 9.17 -10.77 -5.90
N PRO A 150 9.72 -9.96 -6.81
CA PRO A 150 8.98 -8.85 -7.41
C PRO A 150 7.60 -9.27 -7.94
N GLY A 151 6.56 -8.51 -7.60
CA GLY A 151 5.17 -8.86 -7.90
C GLY A 151 4.47 -9.72 -6.84
N ARG A 152 5.13 -9.98 -5.72
CA ARG A 152 4.54 -10.64 -4.55
C ARG A 152 4.47 -9.68 -3.36
N CYS A 153 3.56 -9.97 -2.45
CA CYS A 153 3.45 -9.30 -1.16
C CYS A 153 3.01 -10.29 -0.10
N ALA A 154 3.28 -10.00 1.16
CA ALA A 154 2.82 -10.84 2.27
C ALA A 154 2.57 -9.99 3.52
N ARG A 155 1.47 -10.26 4.22
CA ARG A 155 1.24 -9.72 5.56
C ARG A 155 2.09 -10.48 6.58
N SER A 156 2.73 -9.73 7.47
CA SER A 156 3.57 -10.31 8.52
C SER A 156 3.67 -9.37 9.71
N VAL A 157 4.58 -9.68 10.60
CA VAL A 157 5.03 -8.78 11.68
C VAL A 157 6.52 -8.51 11.51
N LEU A 158 6.93 -7.30 11.81
CA LEU A 158 8.32 -6.87 11.86
C LEU A 158 8.58 -6.29 13.25
N ALA A 159 9.41 -6.95 14.06
CA ALA A 159 9.66 -6.54 15.45
C ALA A 159 8.37 -6.28 16.26
N GLY A 160 7.32 -7.08 16.06
CA GLY A 160 6.04 -6.96 16.76
C GLY A 160 5.03 -5.99 16.12
N ILE A 161 5.39 -5.29 15.05
CA ILE A 161 4.51 -4.37 14.33
C ILE A 161 3.97 -5.06 13.07
N GLY A 162 2.66 -4.95 12.82
CA GLY A 162 2.05 -5.48 11.60
C GLY A 162 2.57 -4.75 10.35
N VAL A 163 3.02 -5.51 9.37
CA VAL A 163 3.57 -4.99 8.11
C VAL A 163 3.00 -5.73 6.92
N LEU A 164 3.05 -5.06 5.77
CA LEU A 164 2.92 -5.67 4.45
C LEU A 164 4.27 -5.50 3.74
N VAL A 165 4.86 -6.61 3.33
CA VAL A 165 6.17 -6.68 2.67
C VAL A 165 5.96 -7.01 1.20
#